data_8c60b345310abad1a0c7a8019e0c18cb
#
_entry.id   8c60b345310abad1a0c7a8019e0c18cb
#
_cell.length_a   1.000
_cell.length_b   1.000
_cell.length_c   1.000
_cell.angle_alpha   90.00
_cell.angle_beta   90.00
_cell.angle_gamma   90.00
#
_symmetry.space_group_name_H-M   'P 1'
#
loop_
_entity.id
_entity.type
_entity.pdbx_description
1 polymer ?
#
loop_
_entity_poly.entity_id
_entity_poly.type
_entity_poly.pdbx_seq_one_letter_code
_entity_poly.pdbx_strand_id
1 'polypeptide(L)'
;DLHDPADGLWFYRHVFTEDEGSVGADGRYTYHVEIPMSVIQQAWTDQGGTGDVIANPYILAWDYGLNPSGVFPINLPSGNPGTPSPCVSPKGGHWVKDATGWWYVCANETGYLAGGWFTIDGADYQFGPSGYMMTGFLKRPSGEWVYADSEGALVGGWVSDGGSWYYMDPDTKVMRTGWLFDRGSWYYLGSSGNMHTGWIEVGGAWYYLDLTGAMRTGWLKQGDAWYYLGPDGAMLTDVQIINGRTYVFGPSGALIG
;
A
#
# COMPACT_ATOMS: atom_id res chain seq x y z
N ASP A 1 -9.31 8.14 24.61
CA ASP A 1 -8.64 7.01 23.96
C ASP A 1 -9.19 6.87 22.56
N LEU A 2 -8.29 6.79 21.56
CA LEU A 2 -8.62 6.48 20.18
C LEU A 2 -8.34 4.99 19.97
N HIS A 3 -9.30 4.28 19.41
CA HIS A 3 -9.22 2.85 19.22
C HIS A 3 -9.75 2.46 17.85
N ASP A 4 -9.04 1.59 17.13
CA ASP A 4 -9.57 0.92 15.96
C ASP A 4 -10.22 -0.39 16.39
N PRO A 5 -11.54 -0.59 16.18
CA PRO A 5 -12.23 -1.81 16.61
C PRO A 5 -11.87 -3.03 15.77
N ALA A 6 -11.27 -2.86 14.59
CA ALA A 6 -10.94 -3.97 13.70
C ALA A 6 -9.72 -4.77 14.16
N ASP A 7 -8.74 -4.10 14.77
CA ASP A 7 -7.48 -4.71 15.20
C ASP A 7 -7.08 -4.42 16.65
N GLY A 8 -7.90 -3.67 17.39
CA GLY A 8 -7.69 -3.44 18.82
C GLY A 8 -6.53 -2.52 19.16
N LEU A 9 -6.04 -1.72 18.20
CA LEU A 9 -4.93 -0.81 18.41
C LEU A 9 -5.37 0.48 19.09
N TRP A 10 -4.57 0.93 20.09
CA TRP A 10 -4.76 2.18 20.80
C TRP A 10 -3.75 3.22 20.32
N PHE A 11 -4.23 4.31 19.68
CA PHE A 11 -3.36 5.31 19.08
C PHE A 11 -3.07 6.51 19.98
N TYR A 12 -4.03 6.86 20.84
CA TYR A 12 -3.89 8.03 21.71
C TYR A 12 -4.72 7.86 22.97
N ARG A 13 -4.19 8.33 24.09
CA ARG A 13 -4.90 8.35 25.37
C ARG A 13 -4.81 9.74 25.99
N HIS A 14 -5.95 10.35 26.24
CA HIS A 14 -6.09 11.57 27.03
C HIS A 14 -7.07 11.31 28.16
N VAL A 15 -6.72 11.74 29.37
CA VAL A 15 -7.60 11.66 30.55
C VAL A 15 -8.09 13.06 30.83
N PHE A 16 -9.37 13.30 30.61
CA PHE A 16 -10.00 14.57 30.87
C PHE A 16 -10.17 14.79 32.36
N THR A 17 -9.96 16.03 32.79
CA THR A 17 -10.24 16.48 34.14
C THR A 17 -11.49 17.36 34.15
N GLU A 18 -12.10 17.58 35.35
CA GLU A 18 -13.26 18.43 35.46
C GLU A 18 -13.01 19.88 35.00
N ASP A 19 -11.75 20.31 35.04
CA ASP A 19 -11.33 21.65 34.62
C ASP A 19 -11.26 21.83 33.09
N GLU A 20 -11.24 20.72 32.33
CA GLU A 20 -11.14 20.75 30.86
C GLU A 20 -12.51 20.68 30.16
N GLY A 21 -13.59 20.53 30.92
CA GLY A 21 -14.94 20.42 30.39
C GLY A 21 -15.88 21.52 30.89
N SER A 22 -17.07 21.55 30.34
CA SER A 22 -18.18 22.39 30.82
C SER A 22 -19.38 21.53 31.16
N VAL A 23 -20.12 21.92 32.21
CA VAL A 23 -21.35 21.24 32.61
C VAL A 23 -22.53 21.88 31.90
N GLY A 24 -23.26 21.11 31.13
CA GLY A 24 -24.50 21.55 30.52
C GLY A 24 -25.65 21.69 31.52
N ALA A 25 -26.74 22.35 31.14
CA ALA A 25 -27.94 22.51 31.97
C ALA A 25 -28.60 21.16 32.35
N ASP A 26 -28.28 20.08 31.66
CA ASP A 26 -28.70 18.72 31.88
C ASP A 26 -27.79 17.94 32.89
N GLY A 27 -26.79 18.63 33.45
CA GLY A 27 -25.79 18.02 34.35
C GLY A 27 -24.72 17.19 33.70
N ARG A 28 -24.63 17.20 32.36
CA ARG A 28 -23.61 16.48 31.59
C ARG A 28 -22.39 17.33 31.38
N TYR A 29 -21.21 16.70 31.49
CA TYR A 29 -19.94 17.33 31.13
C TYR A 29 -19.75 17.26 29.63
N THR A 30 -19.36 18.39 29.03
CA THR A 30 -18.99 18.48 27.61
C THR A 30 -17.53 18.90 27.52
N TYR A 31 -16.75 18.07 26.86
CA TYR A 31 -15.34 18.33 26.58
C TYR A 31 -15.18 18.69 25.11
N HIS A 32 -14.40 19.73 24.84
CA HIS A 32 -13.98 20.07 23.49
C HIS A 32 -12.50 19.73 23.33
N VAL A 33 -12.18 18.81 22.42
CA VAL A 33 -10.82 18.35 22.19
C VAL A 33 -10.49 18.54 20.71
N GLU A 34 -9.43 19.28 20.45
CA GLU A 34 -8.83 19.38 19.14
C GLU A 34 -7.56 18.52 19.13
N ILE A 35 -7.58 17.42 18.41
CA ILE A 35 -6.39 16.59 18.20
C ILE A 35 -5.87 16.88 16.79
N PRO A 36 -4.69 17.52 16.65
CA PRO A 36 -4.11 17.76 15.34
C PRO A 36 -3.91 16.46 14.56
N MET A 37 -4.27 16.43 13.28
CA MET A 37 -4.09 15.25 12.42
C MET A 37 -2.63 14.76 12.40
N SER A 38 -1.67 15.66 12.56
CA SER A 38 -0.25 15.29 12.69
C SER A 38 0.04 14.42 13.92
N VAL A 39 -0.67 14.62 15.02
CA VAL A 39 -0.54 13.80 16.24
C VAL A 39 -1.13 12.42 16.03
N ILE A 40 -2.28 12.36 15.35
CA ILE A 40 -2.93 11.09 15.01
C ILE A 40 -2.07 10.31 14.02
N GLN A 41 -1.56 10.96 12.98
CA GLN A 41 -0.66 10.34 11.98
C GLN A 41 0.63 9.86 12.62
N GLN A 42 1.23 10.63 13.54
CA GLN A 42 2.43 10.22 14.25
C GLN A 42 2.16 8.99 15.12
N ALA A 43 1.05 8.98 15.87
CA ALA A 43 0.66 7.85 16.69
C ALA A 43 0.43 6.57 15.87
N TRP A 44 -0.17 6.70 14.68
CA TRP A 44 -0.31 5.63 13.70
C TRP A 44 1.04 5.06 13.27
N THR A 45 1.96 5.94 12.88
CA THR A 45 3.31 5.55 12.45
C THR A 45 4.11 4.90 13.57
N ASP A 46 4.02 5.41 14.79
CA ASP A 46 4.69 4.86 15.98
C ASP A 46 4.21 3.46 16.36
N GLN A 47 2.97 3.12 15.99
CA GLN A 47 2.39 1.78 16.16
C GLN A 47 2.68 0.84 14.98
N GLY A 48 3.50 1.27 14.03
CA GLY A 48 3.87 0.48 12.84
C GLY A 48 2.88 0.58 11.69
N GLY A 49 1.93 1.50 11.75
CA GLY A 49 1.02 1.81 10.64
C GLY A 49 1.77 2.46 9.49
N THR A 50 1.42 2.08 8.27
CA THR A 50 1.97 2.65 7.02
C THR A 50 0.86 3.30 6.21
N GLY A 51 1.15 4.45 5.61
CA GLY A 51 0.15 5.25 4.89
C GLY A 51 -0.60 6.22 5.79
N ASP A 52 -1.64 6.85 5.23
CA ASP A 52 -2.44 7.82 5.97
C ASP A 52 -3.35 7.16 7.00
N VAL A 53 -3.56 7.84 8.12
CA VAL A 53 -4.48 7.37 9.18
C VAL A 53 -5.88 7.21 8.60
N ILE A 54 -6.37 6.01 8.69
CA ILE A 54 -7.67 5.60 8.13
C ILE A 54 -8.80 6.12 9.03
N ALA A 55 -9.67 6.54 8.42
CA ALA A 55 -10.98 6.50 8.06
C ALA A 55 -12.01 5.90 8.98
N ASN A 56 -12.24 6.29 10.03
CA ASN A 56 -13.35 6.39 10.97
C ASN A 56 -12.79 6.56 12.38
N PRO A 57 -12.07 7.63 12.64
CA PRO A 57 -11.68 7.94 13.99
C PRO A 57 -12.97 8.14 14.81
N TYR A 58 -13.08 7.43 15.92
CA TYR A 58 -14.15 7.62 16.87
C TYR A 58 -13.54 7.72 18.26
N ILE A 59 -14.23 8.42 19.13
CA ILE A 59 -13.90 8.51 20.54
C ILE A 59 -14.74 7.48 21.27
N LEU A 60 -14.09 6.54 21.98
CA LEU A 60 -14.71 5.72 23.00
C LEU A 60 -14.55 6.46 24.34
N ALA A 61 -15.60 7.04 24.84
CA ALA A 61 -15.62 7.61 26.18
C ALA A 61 -16.02 6.52 27.17
N TRP A 62 -15.29 6.43 28.26
CA TRP A 62 -15.56 5.53 29.39
C TRP A 62 -15.86 6.38 30.61
N ASP A 63 -16.90 6.01 31.33
CA ASP A 63 -17.15 6.57 32.65
C ASP A 63 -16.22 5.93 33.72
N TYR A 64 -16.27 6.43 34.93
CA TYR A 64 -15.49 5.91 36.06
C TYR A 64 -15.81 4.45 36.41
N GLY A 65 -16.92 3.91 35.93
CA GLY A 65 -17.35 2.52 36.08
C GLY A 65 -16.83 1.57 34.99
N LEU A 66 -15.97 2.05 34.10
CA LEU A 66 -15.47 1.32 32.92
C LEU A 66 -16.56 0.88 31.94
N ASN A 67 -17.71 1.57 31.97
CA ASN A 67 -18.75 1.35 30.98
C ASN A 67 -18.54 2.29 29.77
N PRO A 68 -18.66 1.79 28.53
CA PRO A 68 -18.57 2.65 27.35
C PRO A 68 -19.74 3.64 27.35
N SER A 69 -19.44 4.93 27.46
CA SER A 69 -20.45 5.99 27.43
C SER A 69 -20.95 6.35 26.02
N GLY A 70 -20.38 5.74 25.01
CA GLY A 70 -20.82 5.83 23.61
C GLY A 70 -19.66 5.94 22.63
N VAL A 71 -19.99 5.72 21.36
CA VAL A 71 -19.08 5.95 20.24
C VAL A 71 -19.45 7.28 19.62
N PHE A 72 -18.53 8.24 19.64
CA PHE A 72 -18.76 9.56 19.08
C PHE A 72 -17.92 9.73 17.81
N PRO A 73 -18.53 10.07 16.67
CA PRO A 73 -17.78 10.39 15.47
C PRO A 73 -16.94 11.63 15.73
N ILE A 74 -15.67 11.61 15.34
CA ILE A 74 -14.83 12.80 15.37
C ILE A 74 -15.18 13.63 14.14
N ASN A 75 -15.62 14.87 14.36
CA ASN A 75 -15.69 15.84 13.29
C ASN A 75 -14.26 16.29 12.98
N LEU A 76 -13.70 15.79 11.90
CA LEU A 76 -12.41 16.26 11.39
C LEU A 76 -12.54 17.73 10.99
N PRO A 77 -11.50 18.58 11.25
CA PRO A 77 -11.56 20.00 10.89
C PRO A 77 -11.83 20.14 9.39
N SER A 78 -12.82 20.92 9.07
CA SER A 78 -13.33 21.14 7.74
C SER A 78 -12.35 21.95 6.88
N GLY A 79 -11.42 21.26 6.21
CA GLY A 79 -10.94 21.75 4.92
C GLY A 79 -11.81 21.21 3.80
N ASN A 80 -12.78 20.37 4.14
CA ASN A 80 -13.66 19.68 3.22
C ASN A 80 -15.08 20.28 3.26
N PRO A 81 -15.74 20.52 2.14
CA PRO A 81 -17.06 21.13 2.09
C PRO A 81 -18.14 20.18 2.66
N GLY A 82 -18.41 20.32 3.97
CA GLY A 82 -19.57 19.70 4.61
C GLY A 82 -19.40 18.23 4.97
N THR A 83 -20.24 17.74 5.89
CA THR A 83 -20.36 16.32 6.24
C THR A 83 -20.63 15.50 4.97
N PRO A 84 -19.88 14.40 4.72
CA PRO A 84 -20.14 13.56 3.55
C PRO A 84 -21.57 13.03 3.62
N SER A 85 -22.39 13.48 2.71
CA SER A 85 -23.58 12.72 2.37
C SER A 85 -23.11 11.62 1.42
N PRO A 86 -23.31 10.32 1.74
CA PRO A 86 -22.80 9.28 0.86
C PRO A 86 -23.40 9.44 -0.53
N CYS A 87 -22.55 9.65 -1.52
CA CYS A 87 -22.95 9.49 -2.90
C CYS A 87 -23.32 8.02 -3.11
N VAL A 88 -24.56 7.74 -3.38
CA VAL A 88 -25.01 6.40 -3.77
C VAL A 88 -24.64 6.08 -5.23
N SER A 89 -24.25 7.08 -6.03
CA SER A 89 -23.83 6.89 -7.41
C SER A 89 -22.92 8.04 -7.87
N PRO A 90 -21.77 7.74 -8.49
CA PRO A 90 -20.90 8.77 -9.09
C PRO A 90 -21.48 9.39 -10.36
N LYS A 91 -22.59 8.83 -10.90
CA LYS A 91 -23.15 9.21 -12.20
C LYS A 91 -23.58 10.69 -12.20
N GLY A 92 -22.99 11.47 -13.12
CA GLY A 92 -23.34 12.86 -13.34
C GLY A 92 -22.68 13.84 -12.34
N GLY A 93 -21.79 13.40 -11.50
CA GLY A 93 -20.95 14.23 -10.66
C GLY A 93 -19.76 14.83 -11.42
N HIS A 94 -18.85 15.49 -10.70
CA HIS A 94 -17.68 16.11 -11.28
C HIS A 94 -16.49 16.11 -10.33
N TRP A 95 -15.29 16.14 -10.90
CA TRP A 95 -14.03 16.24 -10.17
C TRP A 95 -13.76 17.68 -9.72
N VAL A 96 -13.27 17.80 -8.50
CA VAL A 96 -12.79 19.06 -7.91
C VAL A 96 -11.39 18.85 -7.36
N LYS A 97 -10.54 19.86 -7.48
CA LYS A 97 -9.19 19.87 -6.94
C LYS A 97 -8.99 21.07 -6.04
N ASP A 98 -8.41 20.87 -4.89
CA ASP A 98 -7.93 21.92 -3.99
C ASP A 98 -6.43 21.75 -3.67
N ALA A 99 -5.95 22.45 -2.64
CA ALA A 99 -4.55 22.38 -2.21
C ALA A 99 -4.17 21.00 -1.60
N THR A 100 -5.15 20.23 -1.12
CA THR A 100 -4.95 18.91 -0.50
C THR A 100 -4.94 17.80 -1.54
N GLY A 101 -5.84 17.86 -2.53
CA GLY A 101 -5.92 16.82 -3.55
C GLY A 101 -7.17 16.87 -4.41
N TRP A 102 -7.44 15.76 -5.08
CA TRP A 102 -8.64 15.57 -5.87
C TRP A 102 -9.76 14.92 -5.03
N TRP A 103 -10.98 15.32 -5.27
CA TRP A 103 -12.19 14.74 -4.71
C TRP A 103 -13.34 14.80 -5.73
N TYR A 104 -14.39 14.02 -5.52
CA TYR A 104 -15.48 13.90 -6.48
C TYR A 104 -16.81 14.30 -5.88
N VAL A 105 -17.45 15.32 -6.44
CA VAL A 105 -18.76 15.84 -6.02
C VAL A 105 -19.86 15.08 -6.73
N CYS A 106 -20.91 14.74 -5.99
CA CYS A 106 -22.10 14.09 -6.54
C CYS A 106 -22.93 15.03 -7.43
N ALA A 107 -23.71 14.48 -8.34
CA ALA A 107 -24.56 15.24 -9.26
C ALA A 107 -25.55 16.22 -8.59
N ASN A 108 -25.92 15.94 -7.35
CA ASN A 108 -26.85 16.80 -6.57
C ASN A 108 -26.12 17.92 -5.79
N GLU A 109 -24.80 18.04 -5.94
CA GLU A 109 -23.93 19.01 -5.25
C GLU A 109 -24.03 18.99 -3.71
N THR A 110 -24.69 17.97 -3.12
CA THR A 110 -24.91 17.89 -1.67
C THR A 110 -23.99 16.92 -0.97
N GLY A 111 -23.06 16.26 -1.69
CA GLY A 111 -22.14 15.31 -1.13
C GLY A 111 -20.98 14.98 -2.05
N TYR A 112 -20.06 14.18 -1.55
CA TYR A 112 -18.87 13.73 -2.26
C TYR A 112 -18.58 12.25 -1.94
N LEU A 113 -17.79 11.59 -2.81
CA LEU A 113 -17.37 10.20 -2.59
C LEU A 113 -16.36 10.14 -1.44
N ALA A 114 -16.54 9.20 -0.53
CA ALA A 114 -15.63 9.00 0.60
C ALA A 114 -15.59 7.53 1.07
N GLY A 115 -14.45 7.13 1.64
CA GLY A 115 -14.31 5.89 2.38
C GLY A 115 -14.52 4.61 1.58
N GLY A 116 -14.13 4.56 0.30
CA GLY A 116 -14.37 3.35 -0.48
C GLY A 116 -13.84 3.36 -1.91
N TRP A 117 -14.16 2.30 -2.61
CA TRP A 117 -13.90 2.12 -4.03
C TRP A 117 -15.12 2.50 -4.85
N PHE A 118 -14.90 3.27 -5.90
CA PHE A 118 -15.95 3.73 -6.81
C PHE A 118 -15.50 3.66 -8.25
N THR A 119 -16.38 3.24 -9.14
CA THR A 119 -16.14 3.27 -10.58
C THR A 119 -16.71 4.55 -11.16
N ILE A 120 -15.85 5.39 -11.75
CA ILE A 120 -16.21 6.67 -12.37
C ILE A 120 -15.76 6.59 -13.83
N ASP A 121 -16.69 6.78 -14.77
CA ASP A 121 -16.45 6.74 -16.21
C ASP A 121 -15.65 5.50 -16.68
N GLY A 122 -15.87 4.36 -16.02
CA GLY A 122 -15.25 3.07 -16.35
C GLY A 122 -13.87 2.84 -15.72
N ALA A 123 -13.35 3.75 -14.91
CA ALA A 123 -12.13 3.57 -14.12
C ALA A 123 -12.45 3.47 -12.62
N ASP A 124 -11.68 2.64 -11.91
CA ASP A 124 -11.83 2.45 -10.47
C ASP A 124 -10.92 3.40 -9.71
N TYR A 125 -11.49 4.08 -8.72
CA TYR A 125 -10.80 5.01 -7.82
C TYR A 125 -11.08 4.64 -6.37
N GLN A 126 -10.09 4.87 -5.51
CA GLN A 126 -10.28 4.79 -4.07
C GLN A 126 -10.31 6.19 -3.47
N PHE A 127 -11.29 6.43 -2.60
CA PHE A 127 -11.38 7.66 -1.82
C PHE A 127 -11.14 7.36 -0.35
N GLY A 128 -10.30 8.17 0.26
CA GLY A 128 -10.13 8.17 1.70
C GLY A 128 -11.40 8.63 2.41
N PRO A 129 -11.45 8.51 3.73
CA PRO A 129 -12.61 8.91 4.52
C PRO A 129 -12.89 10.40 4.51
N SER A 130 -11.82 11.18 4.33
CA SER A 130 -11.91 12.63 4.15
C SER A 130 -12.46 13.04 2.78
N GLY A 131 -12.73 12.06 1.88
CA GLY A 131 -13.26 12.29 0.54
C GLY A 131 -12.20 12.61 -0.52
N TYR A 132 -10.92 12.64 -0.15
CA TYR A 132 -9.86 12.80 -1.15
C TYR A 132 -9.54 11.49 -1.84
N MET A 133 -9.29 11.59 -3.14
CA MET A 133 -8.83 10.50 -3.97
C MET A 133 -7.45 10.02 -3.50
N MET A 134 -7.28 8.72 -3.38
CA MET A 134 -6.03 8.09 -2.98
C MET A 134 -5.17 7.71 -4.20
N THR A 135 -3.86 7.76 -4.03
CA THR A 135 -2.85 7.41 -5.04
C THR A 135 -1.78 6.49 -4.46
N GLY A 136 -0.93 5.92 -5.30
CA GLY A 136 0.11 4.99 -4.86
C GLY A 136 -0.42 3.57 -4.64
N PHE A 137 0.23 2.82 -3.73
CA PHE A 137 -0.22 1.47 -3.40
C PHE A 137 -1.50 1.49 -2.58
N LEU A 138 -2.50 0.77 -3.07
CA LEU A 138 -3.82 0.66 -2.47
C LEU A 138 -4.17 -0.82 -2.30
N LYS A 139 -4.89 -1.15 -1.24
CA LYS A 139 -5.33 -2.51 -0.97
C LYS A 139 -6.83 -2.63 -1.20
N ARG A 140 -7.22 -3.58 -2.05
CA ARG A 140 -8.65 -3.89 -2.25
C ARG A 140 -9.23 -4.62 -1.04
N PRO A 141 -10.56 -4.60 -0.83
CA PRO A 141 -11.22 -5.39 0.22
C PRO A 141 -10.96 -6.90 0.13
N SER A 142 -10.68 -7.41 -1.08
CA SER A 142 -10.24 -8.79 -1.35
C SER A 142 -8.83 -9.12 -0.84
N GLY A 143 -8.07 -8.09 -0.41
CA GLY A 143 -6.70 -8.23 0.08
C GLY A 143 -5.60 -8.03 -0.97
N GLU A 144 -5.95 -7.82 -2.22
CA GLU A 144 -5.04 -7.63 -3.35
C GLU A 144 -4.47 -6.20 -3.37
N TRP A 145 -3.17 -6.09 -3.69
CA TRP A 145 -2.53 -4.80 -3.90
C TRP A 145 -2.67 -4.35 -5.34
N VAL A 146 -2.99 -3.07 -5.52
CA VAL A 146 -3.06 -2.36 -6.80
C VAL A 146 -2.29 -1.05 -6.68
N TYR A 147 -2.01 -0.39 -7.79
CA TYR A 147 -1.34 0.91 -7.81
C TYR A 147 -2.16 1.92 -8.59
N ALA A 148 -2.43 3.06 -7.95
CA ALA A 148 -3.08 4.20 -8.58
C ALA A 148 -2.02 5.27 -8.92
N ASP A 149 -2.07 5.82 -10.12
CA ASP A 149 -1.20 6.91 -10.55
C ASP A 149 -1.53 8.24 -9.85
N SER A 150 -0.85 9.31 -10.24
CA SER A 150 -1.09 10.66 -9.67
C SER A 150 -2.49 11.21 -9.96
N GLU A 151 -3.20 10.62 -10.90
CA GLU A 151 -4.58 10.95 -11.26
C GLU A 151 -5.59 9.98 -10.64
N GLY A 152 -5.09 9.05 -9.79
CA GLY A 152 -5.88 8.06 -9.06
C GLY A 152 -6.35 6.88 -9.89
N ALA A 153 -6.00 6.82 -11.18
CA ALA A 153 -6.38 5.72 -12.05
C ALA A 153 -5.50 4.49 -11.80
N LEU A 154 -6.12 3.31 -11.70
CA LEU A 154 -5.38 2.06 -11.55
C LEU A 154 -4.59 1.74 -12.82
N VAL A 155 -3.28 1.57 -12.65
CA VAL A 155 -2.36 1.28 -13.75
C VAL A 155 -2.04 -0.20 -13.89
N GLY A 156 -1.67 -0.62 -15.10
CA GLY A 156 -1.12 -1.95 -15.40
C GLY A 156 0.29 -1.83 -15.98
N GLY A 157 1.07 -2.89 -15.87
CA GLY A 157 2.47 -2.92 -16.30
C GLY A 157 3.43 -2.49 -15.21
N TRP A 158 4.63 -2.07 -15.60
CA TRP A 158 5.70 -1.68 -14.69
C TRP A 158 5.45 -0.33 -14.04
N VAL A 159 5.64 -0.29 -12.72
CA VAL A 159 5.52 0.90 -11.87
C VAL A 159 6.79 1.05 -11.05
N SER A 160 7.30 2.27 -10.96
CA SER A 160 8.41 2.61 -10.07
C SER A 160 7.90 3.43 -8.90
N ASP A 161 8.16 2.95 -7.69
CA ASP A 161 7.79 3.64 -6.46
C ASP A 161 8.85 3.42 -5.38
N GLY A 162 9.21 4.45 -4.64
CA GLY A 162 10.20 4.37 -3.57
C GLY A 162 11.58 3.83 -4.00
N GLY A 163 11.96 3.98 -5.29
CA GLY A 163 13.21 3.46 -5.83
C GLY A 163 13.18 1.97 -6.19
N SER A 164 12.04 1.30 -6.06
CA SER A 164 11.81 -0.08 -6.46
C SER A 164 10.86 -0.17 -7.67
N TRP A 165 10.98 -1.27 -8.42
CA TRP A 165 10.08 -1.58 -9.52
C TRP A 165 9.09 -2.66 -9.10
N TYR A 166 7.86 -2.52 -9.57
CA TYR A 166 6.74 -3.44 -9.35
C TYR A 166 6.03 -3.68 -10.66
N TYR A 167 5.29 -4.77 -10.76
CA TYR A 167 4.48 -5.05 -11.93
C TYR A 167 3.03 -5.30 -11.56
N MET A 168 2.16 -4.47 -12.14
CA MET A 168 0.72 -4.61 -12.04
C MET A 168 0.21 -5.39 -13.24
N ASP A 169 -0.57 -6.43 -13.02
CA ASP A 169 -1.19 -7.18 -14.10
C ASP A 169 -2.01 -6.25 -15.01
N PRO A 170 -1.79 -6.23 -16.32
CA PRO A 170 -2.44 -5.26 -17.22
C PRO A 170 -3.97 -5.34 -17.23
N ASP A 171 -4.53 -6.53 -16.99
CA ASP A 171 -5.97 -6.76 -17.06
C ASP A 171 -6.63 -6.53 -15.68
N THR A 172 -6.12 -7.18 -14.65
CA THR A 172 -6.69 -7.15 -13.30
C THR A 172 -6.23 -5.96 -12.46
N LYS A 173 -5.12 -5.30 -12.85
CA LYS A 173 -4.41 -4.24 -12.11
C LYS A 173 -3.80 -4.70 -10.78
N VAL A 174 -3.81 -6.01 -10.52
CA VAL A 174 -3.28 -6.60 -9.29
C VAL A 174 -1.77 -6.72 -9.36
N MET A 175 -1.09 -6.40 -8.26
CA MET A 175 0.35 -6.53 -8.12
C MET A 175 0.79 -8.00 -8.25
N ARG A 176 1.76 -8.26 -9.14
CA ARG A 176 2.33 -9.59 -9.36
C ARG A 176 3.47 -9.87 -8.38
N THR A 177 3.66 -11.15 -8.08
CA THR A 177 4.78 -11.68 -7.31
C THR A 177 5.32 -12.93 -7.99
N GLY A 178 6.54 -13.36 -7.63
CA GLY A 178 7.19 -14.52 -8.23
C GLY A 178 7.74 -14.23 -9.63
N TRP A 179 7.90 -15.29 -10.42
CA TRP A 179 8.43 -15.20 -11.78
C TRP A 179 7.44 -14.52 -12.73
N LEU A 180 7.95 -13.55 -13.47
CA LEU A 180 7.21 -12.79 -14.50
C LEU A 180 7.97 -12.86 -15.83
N PHE A 181 7.31 -13.29 -16.90
CA PHE A 181 7.84 -13.17 -18.26
C PHE A 181 7.20 -11.94 -18.94
N ASP A 182 8.03 -10.96 -19.28
CA ASP A 182 7.60 -9.75 -19.97
C ASP A 182 8.59 -9.37 -21.06
N ARG A 183 8.08 -9.06 -22.25
CA ARG A 183 8.87 -8.57 -23.41
C ARG A 183 10.12 -9.39 -23.74
N GLY A 184 10.03 -10.73 -23.61
CA GLY A 184 11.10 -11.63 -23.94
C GLY A 184 12.13 -11.88 -22.84
N SER A 185 11.93 -11.37 -21.64
CA SER A 185 12.81 -11.56 -20.48
C SER A 185 12.02 -12.06 -19.28
N TRP A 186 12.70 -12.86 -18.43
CA TRP A 186 12.17 -13.25 -17.14
C TRP A 186 12.64 -12.27 -16.06
N TYR A 187 11.75 -11.96 -15.15
CA TYR A 187 11.96 -11.14 -13.97
C TYR A 187 11.49 -11.88 -12.73
N TYR A 188 12.00 -11.53 -11.57
CA TYR A 188 11.50 -12.06 -10.31
C TYR A 188 11.04 -10.93 -9.39
N LEU A 189 9.78 -11.04 -8.97
CA LEU A 189 9.13 -10.12 -8.06
C LEU A 189 9.04 -10.79 -6.68
N GLY A 190 9.58 -10.16 -5.66
CA GLY A 190 9.56 -10.67 -4.29
C GLY A 190 8.13 -10.83 -3.74
N SER A 191 8.02 -11.36 -2.54
CA SER A 191 6.72 -11.52 -1.85
C SER A 191 6.01 -10.18 -1.58
N SER A 192 6.77 -9.08 -1.47
CA SER A 192 6.27 -7.71 -1.38
C SER A 192 6.06 -7.04 -2.75
N GLY A 193 6.21 -7.78 -3.86
CA GLY A 193 6.03 -7.30 -5.22
C GLY A 193 7.23 -6.58 -5.83
N ASN A 194 8.25 -6.23 -5.07
CA ASN A 194 9.43 -5.53 -5.57
C ASN A 194 10.26 -6.41 -6.50
N MET A 195 10.71 -5.85 -7.62
CA MET A 195 11.62 -6.50 -8.57
C MET A 195 13.00 -6.72 -7.93
N HIS A 196 13.52 -7.93 -8.07
CA HIS A 196 14.86 -8.29 -7.62
C HIS A 196 15.92 -8.05 -8.70
N THR A 197 17.15 -7.82 -8.25
CA THR A 197 18.37 -7.77 -9.06
C THR A 197 19.49 -8.52 -8.35
N GLY A 198 20.52 -8.95 -9.07
CA GLY A 198 21.61 -9.75 -8.51
C GLY A 198 21.24 -11.21 -8.33
N TRP A 199 21.95 -11.87 -7.41
CA TRP A 199 21.72 -13.28 -7.11
C TRP A 199 20.47 -13.47 -6.24
N ILE A 200 19.64 -14.45 -6.63
CA ILE A 200 18.46 -14.89 -5.86
C ILE A 200 18.43 -16.41 -5.80
N GLU A 201 17.90 -16.94 -4.71
CA GLU A 201 17.60 -18.38 -4.57
C GLU A 201 16.08 -18.57 -4.59
N VAL A 202 15.62 -19.42 -5.52
CA VAL A 202 14.21 -19.74 -5.66
C VAL A 202 14.05 -21.24 -5.85
N GLY A 203 13.30 -21.89 -4.97
CA GLY A 203 13.05 -23.33 -5.05
C GLY A 203 14.31 -24.20 -4.96
N GLY A 204 15.36 -23.73 -4.28
CA GLY A 204 16.64 -24.44 -4.12
C GLY A 204 17.58 -24.28 -5.31
N ALA A 205 17.27 -23.46 -6.31
CA ALA A 205 18.15 -23.09 -7.41
C ALA A 205 18.53 -21.61 -7.36
N TRP A 206 19.77 -21.30 -7.72
CA TRP A 206 20.26 -19.94 -7.81
C TRP A 206 20.10 -19.36 -9.20
N TYR A 207 19.68 -18.12 -9.29
CA TYR A 207 19.48 -17.33 -10.52
C TYR A 207 20.19 -15.99 -10.40
N TYR A 208 20.53 -15.40 -11.52
CA TYR A 208 21.09 -14.06 -11.55
C TYR A 208 20.24 -13.13 -12.42
N LEU A 209 19.80 -12.03 -11.81
CA LEU A 209 19.05 -10.96 -12.46
C LEU A 209 19.99 -9.77 -12.65
N ASP A 210 20.09 -9.25 -13.84
CA ASP A 210 20.95 -8.08 -14.08
C ASP A 210 20.37 -6.79 -13.47
N LEU A 211 21.05 -5.67 -13.66
CA LEU A 211 20.63 -4.39 -13.09
C LEU A 211 19.28 -3.88 -13.63
N THR A 212 18.82 -4.42 -14.75
CA THR A 212 17.48 -4.15 -15.29
C THR A 212 16.42 -5.09 -14.72
N GLY A 213 16.81 -6.06 -13.88
CA GLY A 213 15.97 -7.12 -13.35
C GLY A 213 15.82 -8.32 -14.29
N ALA A 214 16.38 -8.26 -15.50
CA ALA A 214 16.27 -9.36 -16.47
C ALA A 214 17.13 -10.57 -16.06
N MET A 215 16.54 -11.76 -16.05
CA MET A 215 17.22 -13.03 -15.76
C MET A 215 18.30 -13.31 -16.82
N ARG A 216 19.48 -13.64 -16.35
CA ARG A 216 20.62 -14.00 -17.21
C ARG A 216 20.66 -15.50 -17.47
N THR A 217 21.19 -15.85 -18.63
CA THR A 217 21.54 -17.22 -19.03
C THR A 217 22.95 -17.26 -19.62
N GLY A 218 23.57 -18.44 -19.65
CA GLY A 218 24.92 -18.60 -20.17
C GLY A 218 26.01 -18.15 -19.20
N TRP A 219 27.18 -17.80 -19.74
CA TRP A 219 28.34 -17.42 -18.93
C TRP A 219 28.14 -16.07 -18.23
N LEU A 220 28.44 -16.06 -16.92
CA LEU A 220 28.37 -14.89 -16.07
C LEU A 220 29.69 -14.73 -15.32
N LYS A 221 30.32 -13.55 -15.43
CA LYS A 221 31.47 -13.19 -14.62
C LYS A 221 31.04 -12.27 -13.47
N GLN A 222 31.34 -12.66 -12.24
CA GLN A 222 31.10 -11.84 -11.04
C GLN A 222 32.40 -11.77 -10.23
N GLY A 223 32.99 -10.58 -10.14
CA GLY A 223 34.34 -10.41 -9.59
C GLY A 223 35.35 -11.24 -10.37
N ASP A 224 36.10 -12.08 -9.68
CA ASP A 224 37.10 -12.98 -10.26
C ASP A 224 36.53 -14.37 -10.62
N ALA A 225 35.28 -14.68 -10.28
CA ALA A 225 34.66 -15.96 -10.53
C ALA A 225 33.79 -15.97 -11.79
N TRP A 226 33.80 -17.13 -12.47
CA TRP A 226 32.91 -17.41 -13.56
C TRP A 226 31.83 -18.42 -13.12
N TYR A 227 30.63 -18.18 -13.58
CA TYR A 227 29.45 -19.02 -13.37
C TYR A 227 28.81 -19.35 -14.72
N TYR A 228 28.01 -20.41 -14.75
CA TYR A 228 27.19 -20.70 -15.92
C TYR A 228 25.74 -20.88 -15.50
N LEU A 229 24.85 -20.12 -16.13
CA LEU A 229 23.42 -20.18 -15.94
C LEU A 229 22.81 -20.98 -17.09
N GLY A 230 22.04 -22.00 -16.77
CA GLY A 230 21.41 -22.88 -17.75
C GLY A 230 20.43 -22.10 -18.67
N PRO A 231 19.85 -22.78 -19.64
CA PRO A 231 18.83 -22.19 -20.52
C PRO A 231 17.57 -21.76 -19.75
N ASP A 232 17.32 -22.38 -18.61
CA ASP A 232 16.24 -22.05 -17.65
C ASP A 232 16.64 -20.97 -16.63
N GLY A 233 17.88 -20.46 -16.72
CA GLY A 233 18.45 -19.48 -15.82
C GLY A 233 19.06 -20.03 -14.54
N ALA A 234 18.88 -21.31 -14.23
CA ALA A 234 19.43 -21.92 -13.02
C ALA A 234 20.96 -22.01 -13.09
N MET A 235 21.64 -21.63 -12.01
CA MET A 235 23.10 -21.76 -11.86
C MET A 235 23.51 -23.23 -11.81
N LEU A 236 24.47 -23.61 -12.64
CA LEU A 236 24.98 -24.95 -12.69
C LEU A 236 26.11 -25.16 -11.69
N THR A 237 26.15 -26.37 -11.13
CA THR A 237 27.20 -26.90 -10.24
C THR A 237 27.75 -28.20 -10.80
N ASP A 238 28.80 -28.74 -10.17
CA ASP A 238 29.40 -30.01 -10.49
C ASP A 238 30.02 -30.05 -11.90
N VAL A 239 30.12 -31.24 -12.48
CA VAL A 239 30.70 -31.47 -13.81
C VAL A 239 29.64 -31.22 -14.89
N GLN A 240 29.90 -30.27 -15.79
CA GLN A 240 29.00 -29.93 -16.88
C GLN A 240 29.67 -30.01 -18.25
N ILE A 241 28.92 -30.40 -19.25
CA ILE A 241 29.38 -30.36 -20.65
C ILE A 241 28.67 -29.23 -21.37
N ILE A 242 29.42 -28.18 -21.68
CA ILE A 242 28.89 -26.98 -22.32
C ILE A 242 29.56 -26.84 -23.70
N ASN A 243 28.77 -26.88 -24.78
CA ASN A 243 29.25 -26.82 -26.15
C ASN A 243 30.37 -27.83 -26.46
N GLY A 244 30.24 -29.06 -25.91
CA GLY A 244 31.18 -30.16 -26.14
C GLY A 244 32.48 -30.06 -25.32
N ARG A 245 32.59 -29.13 -24.40
CA ARG A 245 33.71 -28.99 -23.45
C ARG A 245 33.24 -29.28 -22.04
N THR A 246 34.09 -30.00 -21.30
CA THR A 246 33.85 -30.30 -19.88
C THR A 246 34.31 -29.14 -19.01
N TYR A 247 33.49 -28.72 -18.07
CA TYR A 247 33.76 -27.71 -17.05
C TYR A 247 33.40 -28.28 -15.68
N VAL A 248 34.11 -27.84 -14.66
CA VAL A 248 33.86 -28.24 -13.27
C VAL A 248 33.52 -26.99 -12.46
N PHE A 249 32.34 -26.99 -11.87
CA PHE A 249 31.90 -25.96 -10.98
C PHE A 249 31.88 -26.45 -9.54
N GLY A 250 32.28 -25.61 -8.60
CA GLY A 250 32.19 -25.92 -7.18
C GLY A 250 30.74 -25.88 -6.66
N PRO A 251 30.54 -26.25 -5.40
CA PRO A 251 29.20 -26.18 -4.77
C PRO A 251 28.60 -24.76 -4.74
N SER A 252 29.45 -23.70 -4.79
CA SER A 252 29.02 -22.30 -4.90
C SER A 252 28.68 -21.89 -6.33
N GLY A 253 28.78 -22.80 -7.31
CA GLY A 253 28.60 -22.48 -8.74
C GLY A 253 29.83 -21.85 -9.41
N ALA A 254 30.88 -21.53 -8.68
CA ALA A 254 32.09 -20.95 -9.27
C ALA A 254 32.87 -22.00 -10.09
N LEU A 255 33.34 -21.61 -11.28
CA LEU A 255 34.19 -22.43 -12.13
C LEU A 255 35.54 -22.70 -11.44
N ILE A 256 35.92 -23.98 -11.35
CA ILE A 256 37.18 -24.43 -10.73
C ILE A 256 38.07 -25.23 -11.69
N GLY A 257 37.57 -25.63 -12.87
CA GLY A 257 38.34 -26.40 -13.87
C GLY A 257 37.57 -26.61 -15.18
#